data_885bfd5a2ec3ece3c02ec341bf95f4f2
#
_entry.id   885bfd5a2ec3ece3c02ec341bf95f4f2
#
_cell.length_a   1.000
_cell.length_b   1.000
_cell.length_c   1.000
_cell.angle_alpha   90.00
_cell.angle_beta   90.00
_cell.angle_gamma   90.00
#
_symmetry.space_group_name_H-M   'P 1'
#
loop_
_entity.id
_entity.type
_entity.pdbx_description
1 polymer ?
#
loop_
_entity_poly.entity_id
_entity_poly.type
_entity_poly.pdbx_seq_one_letter_code
_entity_poly.pdbx_strand_id
1 'polypeptide(L)'
;MLNVQLKGKRTWMQSLLLVMFLLSSTLAFAQNKVTGTVTDKTGAPLPGVNVLEKGTTNGSITDVDGKYSINVEKGKTLMFSYIGFTTREIVVNQNVINVALQEDLQALDEVVVIGYGSMTRKDVTSSITTVKADKLNVGTYTSPAQLLQGKVPGLTITQSSDPNSEYSSITLRGASSLRGGEAMEPYYVVDGVPGVSLALVAPEDIESIDVLRDATATAIYGSKAANGVIIVTTKKGKAGKATVTYSAYIAADKVMKNLDMMTADDLRAYAKANNFTINNDFGANTDWQKEVQRTAFTHNHNVSISGGSDRTSYTASINYMEKQGVIKGTDMDRLIGRAFVQTRALNDRLILSMNLNASITNNNSVETGGDNNSVYDAMNYYSPLVPVRDENGNWTNYVGVSQNYNPLSMINEDLYHHQTKKMQGTAKASLDIIDGLQWNATLSYQNEQFLWDEYHTSQSQMTYVKDNGQAHRRTTQDLKKVFETYLNYDKTFNEVHKLGIMLGYSWEETTKADGYGLTVYDFYNDD
;
A
#
# COMPACT_ATOMS: atom_id res chain seq x y z
N MET A 1 9.19 -3.60 73.74
CA MET A 1 9.81 -2.40 73.11
C MET A 1 9.76 -2.44 71.56
N LEU A 2 8.76 -3.01 70.92
CA LEU A 2 8.70 -3.14 69.46
C LEU A 2 7.54 -2.33 68.79
N ASN A 3 6.70 -1.65 69.60
CA ASN A 3 5.51 -0.96 69.08
C ASN A 3 5.64 0.57 68.88
N VAL A 4 6.79 1.16 69.18
CA VAL A 4 7.00 2.63 69.05
C VAL A 4 7.72 2.98 67.76
N GLN A 5 8.48 2.06 67.14
CA GLN A 5 9.19 2.38 65.91
C GLN A 5 8.32 2.35 64.63
N LEU A 6 7.15 1.71 64.65
CA LEU A 6 6.29 1.62 63.48
C LEU A 6 5.37 2.83 63.28
N LYS A 7 5.09 3.59 64.33
CA LYS A 7 4.26 4.83 64.24
C LYS A 7 5.03 6.00 63.61
N GLY A 8 6.32 6.14 63.89
CA GLY A 8 7.13 7.22 63.31
C GLY A 8 7.38 7.10 61.80
N LYS A 9 7.52 5.86 61.27
CA LYS A 9 7.71 5.65 59.82
C LYS A 9 6.43 5.92 59.01
N ARG A 10 5.25 5.66 59.58
CA ARG A 10 3.96 5.87 58.91
C ARG A 10 3.59 7.37 58.82
N THR A 11 3.91 8.14 59.82
CA THR A 11 3.70 9.61 59.79
C THR A 11 4.68 10.31 58.88
N TRP A 12 5.94 9.87 58.78
CA TRP A 12 6.94 10.47 57.90
C TRP A 12 6.64 10.16 56.43
N MET A 13 6.16 8.94 56.10
CA MET A 13 5.73 8.56 54.79
C MET A 13 4.44 9.28 54.32
N GLN A 14 3.52 9.56 55.26
CA GLN A 14 2.33 10.38 55.01
C GLN A 14 2.68 11.85 54.78
N SER A 15 3.64 12.39 55.52
CA SER A 15 4.15 13.74 55.31
C SER A 15 4.91 13.88 54.00
N LEU A 16 5.68 12.85 53.59
CA LEU A 16 6.39 12.82 52.30
C LEU A 16 5.40 12.75 51.11
N LEU A 17 4.34 11.95 51.25
CA LEU A 17 3.26 11.88 50.24
C LEU A 17 2.47 13.19 50.14
N LEU A 18 2.24 13.88 51.28
CA LEU A 18 1.56 15.17 51.27
C LEU A 18 2.42 16.28 50.65
N VAL A 19 3.73 16.27 50.91
CA VAL A 19 4.69 17.17 50.25
C VAL A 19 4.82 16.88 48.75
N MET A 20 4.82 15.61 48.36
CA MET A 20 4.84 15.22 46.97
C MET A 20 3.53 15.58 46.22
N PHE A 21 2.38 15.51 46.92
CA PHE A 21 1.09 15.96 46.41
C PHE A 21 0.99 17.48 46.30
N LEU A 22 1.56 18.21 47.25
CA LEU A 22 1.66 19.68 47.22
C LEU A 22 2.65 20.18 46.16
N LEU A 23 3.74 19.46 45.90
CA LEU A 23 4.67 19.75 44.81
C LEU A 23 4.10 19.41 43.40
N SER A 24 3.21 18.43 43.30
CA SER A 24 2.53 18.11 42.03
C SER A 24 1.41 19.13 41.69
N SER A 25 0.88 19.85 42.64
CA SER A 25 -0.17 20.86 42.40
C SER A 25 0.37 22.21 41.90
N THR A 26 1.69 22.45 41.90
CA THR A 26 2.30 23.69 41.39
C THR A 26 2.67 23.63 39.88
N LEU A 27 2.43 22.52 39.21
CA LEU A 27 2.56 22.39 37.76
C LEU A 27 1.25 22.72 37.03
N ALA A 28 0.47 23.69 37.53
CA ALA A 28 -0.56 24.31 36.74
C ALA A 28 0.12 25.18 35.66
N PHE A 29 0.39 24.59 34.50
CA PHE A 29 0.83 25.33 33.34
C PHE A 29 -0.22 26.41 33.03
N ALA A 30 0.17 27.65 33.10
CA ALA A 30 -0.66 28.76 32.68
C ALA A 30 -0.85 28.67 31.15
N GLN A 31 -1.92 28.04 30.74
CA GLN A 31 -2.31 28.05 29.31
C GLN A 31 -2.68 29.50 28.96
N ASN A 32 -1.85 30.12 28.13
CA ASN A 32 -2.15 31.47 27.64
C ASN A 32 -3.20 31.39 26.55
N LYS A 33 -4.28 32.12 26.71
CA LYS A 33 -5.29 32.28 25.65
C LYS A 33 -4.73 33.18 24.58
N VAL A 34 -4.56 32.61 23.36
CA VAL A 34 -4.15 33.32 22.17
C VAL A 34 -5.37 33.58 21.30
N THR A 35 -5.53 34.82 20.86
CA THR A 35 -6.63 35.26 19.99
C THR A 35 -6.09 36.00 18.79
N GLY A 36 -6.89 36.16 17.76
CA GLY A 36 -6.52 36.96 16.59
C GLY A 36 -7.55 36.84 15.46
N THR A 37 -7.26 37.53 14.38
CA THR A 37 -8.08 37.49 13.18
C THR A 37 -7.25 36.97 12.02
N VAL A 38 -7.86 36.09 11.21
CA VAL A 38 -7.26 35.59 9.97
C VAL A 38 -7.96 36.26 8.79
N THR A 39 -7.16 36.87 7.91
CA THR A 39 -7.64 37.57 6.74
C THR A 39 -6.92 37.06 5.49
N ASP A 40 -7.43 37.40 4.31
CA ASP A 40 -6.69 37.30 3.05
C ASP A 40 -5.72 38.50 2.88
N LYS A 41 -5.01 38.57 1.73
CA LYS A 41 -4.12 39.69 1.41
C LYS A 41 -4.84 41.04 1.25
N THR A 42 -6.14 41.03 0.93
CA THR A 42 -6.94 42.25 0.75
C THR A 42 -7.49 42.76 2.08
N GLY A 43 -7.33 41.99 3.16
CA GLY A 43 -7.85 42.29 4.49
C GLY A 43 -9.26 41.75 4.73
N ALA A 44 -9.84 40.98 3.81
CA ALA A 44 -11.14 40.36 4.02
C ALA A 44 -11.02 39.18 5.01
N PRO A 45 -11.94 39.05 5.99
CA PRO A 45 -11.90 37.99 6.99
C PRO A 45 -12.11 36.62 6.34
N LEU A 46 -11.37 35.60 6.81
CA LEU A 46 -11.47 34.22 6.32
C LEU A 46 -12.17 33.35 7.38
N PRO A 47 -13.46 33.03 7.21
CA PRO A 47 -14.17 32.08 8.08
C PRO A 47 -13.79 30.64 7.76
N GLY A 48 -13.75 29.77 8.80
CA GLY A 48 -13.48 28.36 8.61
C GLY A 48 -11.99 27.98 8.49
N VAL A 49 -11.07 28.89 8.77
CA VAL A 49 -9.63 28.59 8.84
C VAL A 49 -9.35 27.68 10.02
N ASN A 50 -8.67 26.58 9.78
CA ASN A 50 -8.23 25.67 10.83
C ASN A 50 -6.95 26.21 11.48
N VAL A 51 -6.99 26.43 12.81
CA VAL A 51 -5.86 26.91 13.64
C VAL A 51 -5.47 25.78 14.58
N LEU A 52 -4.33 25.15 14.37
CA LEU A 52 -3.88 23.96 15.10
C LEU A 52 -2.52 24.20 15.76
N GLU A 53 -2.34 23.75 17.00
CA GLU A 53 -1.03 23.67 17.62
C GLU A 53 -0.25 22.51 16.96
N LYS A 54 0.90 22.83 16.35
CA LYS A 54 1.72 21.89 15.58
C LYS A 54 2.11 20.66 16.42
N GLY A 55 1.78 19.46 15.90
CA GLY A 55 2.09 18.18 16.55
C GLY A 55 1.11 17.76 17.65
N THR A 56 -0.05 18.43 17.78
CA THR A 56 -1.10 18.09 18.75
C THR A 56 -2.49 18.05 18.08
N THR A 57 -3.51 17.66 18.84
CA THR A 57 -4.92 17.75 18.44
C THR A 57 -5.60 19.03 18.97
N ASN A 58 -4.84 19.93 19.64
CA ASN A 58 -5.36 21.18 20.16
C ASN A 58 -5.58 22.17 19.02
N GLY A 59 -6.83 22.52 18.72
CA GLY A 59 -7.19 23.36 17.58
C GLY A 59 -8.43 24.21 17.81
N SER A 60 -8.60 25.19 16.92
CA SER A 60 -9.76 26.09 16.84
C SER A 60 -10.06 26.39 15.38
N ILE A 61 -11.27 26.83 15.09
CA ILE A 61 -11.69 27.25 13.75
C ILE A 61 -12.10 28.72 13.80
N THR A 62 -11.79 29.51 12.76
CA THR A 62 -12.20 30.92 12.71
C THR A 62 -13.70 31.06 12.49
N ASP A 63 -14.30 32.05 13.16
CA ASP A 63 -15.71 32.42 13.01
C ASP A 63 -15.97 33.22 11.72
N VAL A 64 -17.21 33.72 11.55
CA VAL A 64 -17.64 34.48 10.36
C VAL A 64 -16.87 35.80 10.17
N ASP A 65 -16.30 36.34 11.25
CA ASP A 65 -15.46 37.55 11.22
C ASP A 65 -13.95 37.21 11.09
N GLY A 66 -13.61 35.93 10.86
CA GLY A 66 -12.24 35.45 10.78
C GLY A 66 -11.52 35.38 12.12
N LYS A 67 -12.23 35.52 13.27
CA LYS A 67 -11.64 35.51 14.60
C LYS A 67 -11.47 34.09 15.12
N TYR A 68 -10.37 33.84 15.84
CA TYR A 68 -10.11 32.57 16.53
C TYR A 68 -9.66 32.79 17.95
N SER A 69 -9.77 31.74 18.75
CA SER A 69 -9.30 31.67 20.11
C SER A 69 -8.83 30.26 20.44
N ILE A 70 -7.59 30.14 20.88
CA ILE A 70 -6.97 28.85 21.21
C ILE A 70 -6.12 29.01 22.48
N ASN A 71 -6.15 28.00 23.37
CA ASN A 71 -5.28 27.96 24.52
C ASN A 71 -3.99 27.24 24.16
N VAL A 72 -2.86 27.97 24.18
CA VAL A 72 -1.55 27.43 23.78
C VAL A 72 -0.42 28.11 24.55
N GLU A 73 0.63 27.38 24.85
CA GLU A 73 1.78 27.91 25.57
C GLU A 73 2.65 28.82 24.70
N LYS A 74 3.27 29.82 25.34
CA LYS A 74 4.24 30.68 24.65
C LYS A 74 5.45 29.88 24.20
N GLY A 75 5.88 30.10 22.96
CA GLY A 75 6.97 29.37 22.29
C GLY A 75 6.52 28.18 21.44
N LYS A 76 5.26 27.75 21.53
CA LYS A 76 4.68 26.75 20.63
C LYS A 76 4.38 27.35 19.27
N THR A 77 4.19 26.50 18.26
CA THR A 77 3.89 26.92 16.89
C THR A 77 2.44 26.65 16.55
N LEU A 78 1.72 27.69 16.12
CA LEU A 78 0.38 27.58 15.54
C LEU A 78 0.50 27.43 14.02
N MET A 79 -0.29 26.52 13.46
CA MET A 79 -0.43 26.26 12.05
C MET A 79 -1.81 26.73 11.59
N PHE A 80 -1.85 27.64 10.62
CA PHE A 80 -3.07 28.17 10.02
C PHE A 80 -3.23 27.56 8.64
N SER A 81 -4.30 26.81 8.41
CA SER A 81 -4.59 26.15 7.15
C SER A 81 -6.01 26.42 6.68
N TYR A 82 -6.16 26.72 5.39
CA TYR A 82 -7.45 26.96 4.75
C TYR A 82 -7.40 26.49 3.30
N ILE A 83 -8.52 25.98 2.79
CA ILE A 83 -8.60 25.47 1.42
C ILE A 83 -8.36 26.62 0.43
N GLY A 84 -7.39 26.46 -0.49
CA GLY A 84 -7.00 27.49 -1.45
C GLY A 84 -5.99 28.53 -0.93
N PHE A 85 -5.43 28.32 0.27
CA PHE A 85 -4.43 29.22 0.85
C PHE A 85 -3.20 28.45 1.32
N THR A 86 -2.04 29.10 1.20
CA THR A 86 -0.77 28.56 1.71
C THR A 86 -0.81 28.45 3.24
N THR A 87 -0.52 27.25 3.76
CA THR A 87 -0.43 27.02 5.22
C THR A 87 0.67 27.89 5.81
N ARG A 88 0.35 28.61 6.90
CA ARG A 88 1.29 29.49 7.59
C ARG A 88 1.54 29.01 9.01
N GLU A 89 2.81 28.92 9.39
CA GLU A 89 3.25 28.58 10.73
C GLU A 89 3.77 29.80 11.46
N ILE A 90 3.31 30.03 12.70
CA ILE A 90 3.69 31.18 13.54
C ILE A 90 4.00 30.72 14.94
N VAL A 91 5.16 31.11 15.48
CA VAL A 91 5.52 30.86 16.87
C VAL A 91 4.77 31.85 17.76
N VAL A 92 4.15 31.33 18.81
CA VAL A 92 3.38 32.12 19.79
C VAL A 92 4.32 32.91 20.69
N ASN A 93 4.49 34.20 20.38
CA ASN A 93 5.29 35.13 21.15
C ASN A 93 4.44 36.17 21.89
N GLN A 94 3.15 36.32 21.55
CA GLN A 94 2.20 37.28 22.07
C GLN A 94 0.79 36.71 22.11
N ASN A 95 -0.09 37.32 22.90
CA ASN A 95 -1.45 36.81 23.13
C ASN A 95 -2.44 37.20 22.01
N VAL A 96 -2.08 38.14 21.13
CA VAL A 96 -2.90 38.50 19.96
C VAL A 96 -2.04 38.31 18.73
N ILE A 97 -2.47 37.42 17.81
CA ILE A 97 -1.75 37.10 16.58
C ILE A 97 -2.72 37.21 15.43
N ASN A 98 -2.59 38.29 14.63
CA ASN A 98 -3.34 38.43 13.39
C ASN A 98 -2.54 37.88 12.23
N VAL A 99 -3.21 37.15 11.34
CA VAL A 99 -2.57 36.40 10.25
C VAL A 99 -3.23 36.73 8.94
N ALA A 100 -2.45 37.21 7.96
CA ALA A 100 -2.89 37.27 6.58
C ALA A 100 -2.41 36.03 5.84
N LEU A 101 -3.33 35.22 5.35
CA LEU A 101 -3.01 34.07 4.50
C LEU A 101 -2.83 34.53 3.05
N GLN A 102 -1.93 33.87 2.36
CA GLN A 102 -1.74 34.07 0.93
C GLN A 102 -2.52 33.00 0.19
N GLU A 103 -3.25 33.39 -0.85
CA GLU A 103 -3.84 32.43 -1.77
C GLU A 103 -2.74 31.53 -2.32
N ASP A 104 -2.98 30.25 -2.29
CA ASP A 104 -2.07 29.26 -2.87
C ASP A 104 -2.28 29.23 -4.38
N LEU A 105 -1.64 30.18 -5.06
CA LEU A 105 -1.65 30.23 -6.52
C LEU A 105 -0.99 28.99 -7.15
N GLN A 106 -0.15 28.27 -6.38
CA GLN A 106 0.42 26.99 -6.83
C GLN A 106 -0.60 25.86 -6.83
N ALA A 107 -1.64 25.90 -5.97
CA ALA A 107 -2.74 24.95 -6.03
C ALA A 107 -3.61 25.14 -7.29
N LEU A 108 -3.62 26.32 -7.88
CA LEU A 108 -4.29 26.61 -9.16
C LEU A 108 -3.44 26.21 -10.37
N ASP A 109 -2.13 26.16 -10.21
CA ASP A 109 -1.17 25.74 -11.24
C ASP A 109 -0.71 24.27 -11.03
N GLU A 110 -1.41 23.51 -10.18
CA GLU A 110 -1.13 22.07 -10.00
C GLU A 110 -1.24 21.36 -11.35
N VAL A 111 -0.09 20.87 -11.81
CA VAL A 111 0.02 20.16 -13.08
C VAL A 111 -0.45 18.73 -12.86
N VAL A 112 -1.49 18.34 -13.56
CA VAL A 112 -1.99 16.96 -13.58
C VAL A 112 -1.43 16.27 -14.80
N VAL A 113 -0.79 15.13 -14.62
CA VAL A 113 -0.33 14.31 -15.74
C VAL A 113 -1.56 13.63 -16.35
N ILE A 114 -1.79 13.90 -17.65
CA ILE A 114 -2.85 13.29 -18.43
C ILE A 114 -2.21 12.65 -19.66
N GLY A 115 -2.22 11.35 -19.75
CA GLY A 115 -1.78 10.60 -20.92
C GLY A 115 -0.47 11.10 -21.52
N TYR A 116 -0.54 11.69 -22.69
CA TYR A 116 0.62 12.18 -23.43
C TYR A 116 0.99 13.65 -23.13
N GLY A 117 0.64 14.15 -21.94
CA GLY A 117 0.96 15.52 -21.57
C GLY A 117 0.65 15.82 -20.11
N SER A 118 0.83 17.08 -19.77
CA SER A 118 0.42 17.62 -18.48
C SER A 118 -0.48 18.83 -18.73
N MET A 119 -1.58 18.94 -17.99
CA MET A 119 -2.47 20.09 -18.00
C MET A 119 -2.53 20.72 -16.62
N THR A 120 -2.78 22.03 -16.56
CA THR A 120 -3.07 22.64 -15.27
C THR A 120 -4.43 22.15 -14.79
N ARG A 121 -4.58 21.93 -13.49
CA ARG A 121 -5.81 21.39 -12.89
C ARG A 121 -7.06 22.21 -13.26
N LYS A 122 -6.91 23.51 -13.46
CA LYS A 122 -8.01 24.41 -13.87
C LYS A 122 -8.44 24.22 -15.33
N ASP A 123 -7.54 23.71 -16.17
CA ASP A 123 -7.84 23.43 -17.59
C ASP A 123 -8.43 22.02 -17.78
N VAL A 124 -8.41 21.19 -16.73
CA VAL A 124 -8.96 19.84 -16.77
C VAL A 124 -10.46 19.89 -16.49
N THR A 125 -11.25 19.63 -17.52
CA THR A 125 -12.72 19.54 -17.42
C THR A 125 -13.24 18.21 -16.88
N SER A 126 -12.33 17.25 -16.65
CA SER A 126 -12.62 15.86 -16.25
C SER A 126 -12.55 15.66 -14.75
N SER A 127 -13.31 14.66 -14.24
CA SER A 127 -13.25 14.27 -12.82
C SER A 127 -11.97 13.48 -12.52
N ILE A 128 -10.92 14.18 -12.10
CA ILE A 128 -9.66 13.60 -11.64
C ILE A 128 -9.59 13.71 -10.12
N THR A 129 -9.20 12.61 -9.47
CA THR A 129 -8.92 12.61 -8.04
C THR A 129 -7.44 12.38 -7.84
N THR A 130 -6.73 13.37 -7.30
CA THR A 130 -5.30 13.31 -6.95
C THR A 130 -5.15 12.99 -5.48
N VAL A 131 -4.37 11.97 -5.16
CA VAL A 131 -3.97 11.62 -3.79
C VAL A 131 -2.46 11.76 -3.69
N LYS A 132 -1.99 12.73 -2.91
CA LYS A 132 -0.56 12.97 -2.65
C LYS A 132 -0.01 11.98 -1.61
N ALA A 133 1.30 11.80 -1.58
CA ALA A 133 1.98 10.86 -0.70
C ALA A 133 1.59 10.99 0.79
N ASP A 134 1.41 12.22 1.28
CA ASP A 134 1.00 12.53 2.66
C ASP A 134 -0.46 12.14 2.98
N LYS A 135 -1.27 11.88 1.98
CA LYS A 135 -2.69 11.48 2.09
C LYS A 135 -2.91 9.99 1.83
N LEU A 136 -1.90 9.26 1.37
CA LEU A 136 -1.97 7.82 1.17
C LEU A 136 -2.14 7.09 2.51
N ASN A 137 -2.78 5.92 2.48
CA ASN A 137 -2.92 5.12 3.69
C ASN A 137 -1.54 4.61 4.15
N VAL A 138 -1.37 4.53 5.47
CA VAL A 138 -0.17 3.96 6.09
C VAL A 138 -0.52 2.60 6.66
N GLY A 139 0.30 1.58 6.37
CA GLY A 139 0.08 0.21 6.84
C GLY A 139 0.98 -0.79 6.12
N THR A 140 0.79 -2.07 6.41
CA THR A 140 1.52 -3.20 5.82
C THR A 140 0.93 -3.60 4.47
N TYR A 141 0.91 -2.67 3.52
CA TYR A 141 0.33 -2.90 2.21
C TYR A 141 1.32 -3.57 1.25
N THR A 142 0.84 -4.57 0.53
CA THR A 142 1.62 -5.30 -0.48
C THR A 142 1.55 -4.65 -1.86
N SER A 143 0.49 -3.88 -2.12
CA SER A 143 0.29 -3.19 -3.41
C SER A 143 0.08 -1.69 -3.21
N PRO A 144 0.69 -0.81 -4.04
CA PRO A 144 0.40 0.62 -4.04
C PRO A 144 -1.08 0.98 -4.21
N ALA A 145 -1.85 0.14 -4.88
CA ALA A 145 -3.28 0.35 -5.04
C ALA A 145 -4.03 0.36 -3.69
N GLN A 146 -3.64 -0.49 -2.74
CA GLN A 146 -4.24 -0.54 -1.41
C GLN A 146 -4.10 0.77 -0.63
N LEU A 147 -3.09 1.59 -0.96
CA LEU A 147 -2.90 2.93 -0.38
C LEU A 147 -4.05 3.88 -0.70
N LEU A 148 -4.84 3.59 -1.75
CA LEU A 148 -5.98 4.38 -2.20
C LEU A 148 -7.32 3.96 -1.56
N GLN A 149 -7.34 2.87 -0.78
CA GLN A 149 -8.59 2.34 -0.20
C GLN A 149 -9.31 3.42 0.63
N GLY A 150 -10.57 3.70 0.27
CA GLY A 150 -11.37 4.74 0.93
C GLY A 150 -10.98 6.19 0.61
N LYS A 151 -9.98 6.44 -0.26
CA LYS A 151 -9.53 7.80 -0.63
C LYS A 151 -10.17 8.32 -1.91
N VAL A 152 -10.62 7.43 -2.79
CA VAL A 152 -11.15 7.79 -4.11
C VAL A 152 -12.60 7.34 -4.21
N PRO A 153 -13.56 8.26 -4.43
CA PRO A 153 -14.96 7.91 -4.59
C PRO A 153 -15.17 6.97 -5.79
N GLY A 154 -15.88 5.85 -5.55
CA GLY A 154 -16.18 4.85 -6.57
C GLY A 154 -15.05 3.88 -6.89
N LEU A 155 -13.91 3.97 -6.20
CA LEU A 155 -12.84 2.98 -6.25
C LEU A 155 -13.09 1.92 -5.18
N THR A 156 -13.25 0.68 -5.59
CA THR A 156 -13.37 -0.49 -4.70
C THR A 156 -12.12 -1.34 -4.84
N ILE A 157 -11.50 -1.67 -3.73
CA ILE A 157 -10.31 -2.51 -3.66
C ILE A 157 -10.66 -3.68 -2.74
N THR A 158 -10.70 -4.86 -3.32
CA THR A 158 -10.96 -6.11 -2.60
C THR A 158 -9.66 -6.90 -2.51
N GLN A 159 -9.25 -7.19 -1.29
CA GLN A 159 -8.05 -7.99 -1.05
C GLN A 159 -8.34 -9.46 -1.35
N SER A 160 -7.35 -10.21 -1.83
CA SER A 160 -7.40 -11.65 -1.97
C SER A 160 -7.62 -12.33 -0.62
N SER A 161 -8.14 -13.54 -0.62
CA SER A 161 -8.20 -14.42 0.56
C SER A 161 -6.81 -14.71 1.15
N ASP A 162 -5.77 -14.73 0.33
CA ASP A 162 -4.38 -14.75 0.79
C ASP A 162 -3.94 -13.32 1.14
N PRO A 163 -3.69 -13.01 2.44
CA PRO A 163 -3.30 -11.66 2.88
C PRO A 163 -1.92 -11.23 2.38
N ASN A 164 -1.10 -12.16 1.89
CA ASN A 164 0.21 -11.87 1.32
C ASN A 164 0.19 -11.72 -0.20
N SER A 165 -0.93 -12.06 -0.83
CA SER A 165 -1.08 -11.91 -2.28
C SER A 165 -0.95 -10.45 -2.71
N GLU A 166 -0.20 -10.20 -3.75
CA GLU A 166 -0.20 -8.91 -4.46
C GLU A 166 -1.51 -8.68 -5.22
N TYR A 167 -2.30 -9.73 -5.44
CA TYR A 167 -3.56 -9.66 -6.17
C TYR A 167 -4.65 -9.06 -5.28
N SER A 168 -5.00 -7.84 -5.60
CA SER A 168 -6.24 -7.21 -5.14
C SER A 168 -7.10 -6.93 -6.36
N SER A 169 -8.36 -7.30 -6.32
CA SER A 169 -9.28 -6.89 -7.37
C SER A 169 -9.61 -5.40 -7.19
N ILE A 170 -9.34 -4.63 -8.21
CA ILE A 170 -9.54 -3.19 -8.21
C ILE A 170 -10.60 -2.86 -9.24
N THR A 171 -11.71 -2.28 -8.80
CA THR A 171 -12.77 -1.84 -9.70
C THR A 171 -13.06 -0.37 -9.49
N LEU A 172 -13.29 0.33 -10.59
CA LEU A 172 -13.67 1.74 -10.59
C LEU A 172 -15.09 1.88 -11.13
N ARG A 173 -16.00 2.45 -10.31
CA ARG A 173 -17.44 2.58 -10.60
C ARG A 173 -18.19 1.24 -10.75
N GLY A 174 -17.69 0.19 -10.08
CA GLY A 174 -18.30 -1.15 -10.08
C GLY A 174 -17.83 -2.06 -11.20
N ALA A 175 -18.41 -3.26 -11.25
CA ALA A 175 -18.06 -4.27 -12.25
C ALA A 175 -18.50 -3.84 -13.65
N SER A 176 -17.55 -3.80 -14.58
CA SER A 176 -17.75 -3.39 -15.98
C SER A 176 -17.79 -4.57 -16.96
N SER A 177 -17.43 -5.77 -16.51
CA SER A 177 -17.32 -6.97 -17.35
C SER A 177 -17.81 -8.21 -16.61
N LEU A 178 -18.50 -9.10 -17.31
CA LEU A 178 -18.90 -10.42 -16.80
C LEU A 178 -17.71 -11.39 -16.71
N ARG A 179 -16.57 -11.07 -17.35
CA ARG A 179 -15.37 -11.94 -17.32
C ARG A 179 -14.64 -11.90 -15.96
N GLY A 180 -14.87 -10.87 -15.15
CA GLY A 180 -14.15 -10.71 -13.88
C GLY A 180 -12.64 -10.42 -14.04
N GLY A 181 -11.92 -10.39 -12.90
CA GLY A 181 -10.46 -10.27 -12.86
C GLY A 181 -9.90 -9.07 -13.62
N GLU A 182 -8.78 -9.25 -14.32
CA GLU A 182 -8.09 -8.21 -15.09
C GLU A 182 -8.99 -7.43 -16.07
N ALA A 183 -10.09 -8.05 -16.56
CA ALA A 183 -11.02 -7.38 -17.47
C ALA A 183 -11.82 -6.25 -16.81
N MET A 184 -11.81 -6.13 -15.50
CA MET A 184 -12.49 -5.07 -14.74
C MET A 184 -11.51 -4.06 -14.14
N GLU A 185 -10.20 -4.31 -14.20
CA GLU A 185 -9.21 -3.45 -13.58
C GLU A 185 -9.01 -2.13 -14.35
N PRO A 186 -8.72 -1.04 -13.64
CA PRO A 186 -8.26 0.20 -14.26
C PRO A 186 -6.92 0.00 -14.97
N TYR A 187 -6.66 0.80 -15.98
CA TYR A 187 -5.39 0.80 -16.68
C TYR A 187 -4.33 1.57 -15.89
N TYR A 188 -3.17 0.97 -15.67
CA TYR A 188 -2.10 1.58 -14.89
C TYR A 188 -1.10 2.31 -15.78
N VAL A 189 -0.67 3.48 -15.34
CA VAL A 189 0.37 4.28 -15.97
C VAL A 189 1.36 4.72 -14.91
N VAL A 190 2.62 4.35 -15.05
CA VAL A 190 3.67 4.74 -14.10
C VAL A 190 4.67 5.66 -14.79
N ASP A 191 4.89 6.86 -14.25
CA ASP A 191 5.75 7.90 -14.82
C ASP A 191 5.48 8.15 -16.31
N GLY A 192 4.18 8.05 -16.72
CA GLY A 192 3.72 8.22 -18.09
C GLY A 192 4.07 7.06 -19.01
N VAL A 193 4.37 5.86 -18.47
CA VAL A 193 4.52 4.63 -19.25
C VAL A 193 3.28 3.77 -19.06
N PRO A 194 2.55 3.45 -20.13
CA PRO A 194 1.30 2.73 -20.05
C PRO A 194 1.49 1.23 -19.79
N GLY A 195 0.58 0.64 -19.01
CA GLY A 195 0.51 -0.80 -18.74
C GLY A 195 1.67 -1.33 -17.90
N VAL A 196 2.20 -0.54 -17.00
CA VAL A 196 3.25 -0.94 -16.05
C VAL A 196 2.64 -1.56 -14.82
N SER A 197 3.22 -2.66 -14.34
CA SER A 197 2.82 -3.28 -13.08
C SER A 197 3.12 -2.37 -11.88
N LEU A 198 2.14 -2.18 -11.00
CA LEU A 198 2.32 -1.42 -9.74
C LEU A 198 3.30 -2.10 -8.79
N ALA A 199 3.53 -3.40 -8.92
CA ALA A 199 4.51 -4.15 -8.12
C ALA A 199 5.97 -3.71 -8.34
N LEU A 200 6.24 -2.92 -9.38
CA LEU A 200 7.55 -2.30 -9.64
C LEU A 200 7.79 -1.00 -8.87
N VAL A 201 6.80 -0.52 -8.11
CA VAL A 201 6.87 0.76 -7.42
C VAL A 201 6.74 0.55 -5.92
N ALA A 202 7.77 0.91 -5.17
CA ALA A 202 7.67 0.92 -3.72
C ALA A 202 6.74 2.06 -3.27
N PRO A 203 5.85 1.83 -2.27
CA PRO A 203 4.98 2.87 -1.72
C PRO A 203 5.72 4.15 -1.32
N GLU A 204 6.92 4.01 -0.78
CA GLU A 204 7.78 5.10 -0.31
C GLU A 204 8.31 5.98 -1.45
N ASP A 205 8.35 5.46 -2.68
CA ASP A 205 8.82 6.18 -3.86
C ASP A 205 7.70 6.96 -4.56
N ILE A 206 6.45 6.84 -4.12
CA ILE A 206 5.31 7.51 -4.72
C ILE A 206 5.28 8.98 -4.30
N GLU A 207 5.09 9.89 -5.26
CA GLU A 207 4.83 11.31 -5.05
C GLU A 207 3.32 11.60 -5.05
N SER A 208 2.60 11.08 -6.05
CA SER A 208 1.15 11.20 -6.16
C SER A 208 0.55 10.06 -6.96
N ILE A 209 -0.75 9.83 -6.74
CA ILE A 209 -1.57 8.94 -7.56
C ILE A 209 -2.78 9.73 -8.06
N ASP A 210 -2.95 9.77 -9.38
CA ASP A 210 -4.08 10.40 -10.04
C ASP A 210 -5.02 9.34 -10.58
N VAL A 211 -6.30 9.43 -10.24
CA VAL A 211 -7.34 8.50 -10.70
C VAL A 211 -8.27 9.21 -11.67
N LEU A 212 -8.19 8.80 -12.94
CA LEU A 212 -8.99 9.31 -14.04
C LEU A 212 -10.22 8.42 -14.22
N ARG A 213 -11.39 8.97 -13.97
CA ARG A 213 -12.64 8.20 -13.94
C ARG A 213 -13.53 8.40 -15.16
N ASP A 214 -13.32 9.48 -15.90
CA ASP A 214 -14.18 9.86 -17.00
C ASP A 214 -13.62 9.43 -18.36
N ALA A 215 -14.53 9.07 -19.28
CA ALA A 215 -14.16 8.66 -20.63
C ALA A 215 -13.32 9.71 -21.36
N THR A 216 -13.55 10.98 -21.11
CA THR A 216 -12.77 12.08 -21.71
C THR A 216 -11.30 12.06 -21.28
N ALA A 217 -11.06 11.80 -19.97
CA ALA A 217 -9.70 11.68 -19.43
C ALA A 217 -8.99 10.40 -19.87
N THR A 218 -9.77 9.35 -20.15
CA THR A 218 -9.23 8.02 -20.51
C THR A 218 -9.13 7.79 -22.03
N ALA A 219 -9.76 8.64 -22.84
CA ALA A 219 -9.82 8.50 -24.30
C ALA A 219 -8.44 8.36 -24.97
N ILE A 220 -7.41 8.98 -24.40
CA ILE A 220 -6.02 8.95 -24.89
C ILE A 220 -5.45 7.53 -24.86
N TYR A 221 -5.89 6.68 -23.91
CA TYR A 221 -5.40 5.31 -23.73
C TYR A 221 -6.25 4.27 -24.47
N GLY A 222 -7.29 4.74 -25.20
CA GLY A 222 -8.18 3.87 -26.00
C GLY A 222 -9.00 2.88 -25.17
N SER A 223 -9.37 1.75 -25.79
CA SER A 223 -10.23 0.72 -25.16
C SER A 223 -9.66 0.09 -23.90
N LYS A 224 -8.34 0.08 -23.73
CA LYS A 224 -7.67 -0.45 -22.52
C LYS A 224 -8.02 0.36 -21.25
N ALA A 225 -8.39 1.61 -21.42
CA ALA A 225 -8.77 2.51 -20.33
C ALA A 225 -10.28 2.58 -20.09
N ALA A 226 -11.05 1.65 -20.63
CA ALA A 226 -12.52 1.62 -20.47
C ALA A 226 -12.97 1.58 -18.99
N ASN A 227 -12.16 0.99 -18.12
CA ASN A 227 -12.39 0.90 -16.67
C ASN A 227 -11.76 2.05 -15.87
N GLY A 228 -11.29 3.11 -16.54
CA GLY A 228 -10.54 4.20 -15.92
C GLY A 228 -9.04 4.00 -15.96
N VAL A 229 -8.31 5.01 -15.47
CA VAL A 229 -6.84 5.01 -15.45
C VAL A 229 -6.33 5.42 -14.07
N ILE A 230 -5.35 4.71 -13.58
CA ILE A 230 -4.59 5.07 -12.37
C ILE A 230 -3.18 5.45 -12.80
N ILE A 231 -2.83 6.73 -12.62
CA ILE A 231 -1.51 7.27 -12.95
C ILE A 231 -0.71 7.40 -11.67
N VAL A 232 0.41 6.71 -11.58
CA VAL A 232 1.36 6.82 -10.47
C VAL A 232 2.53 7.67 -10.90
N THR A 233 2.76 8.74 -10.16
CA THR A 233 3.94 9.60 -10.32
C THR A 233 4.90 9.31 -9.18
N THR A 234 6.15 8.99 -9.52
CA THR A 234 7.18 8.68 -8.54
C THR A 234 8.04 9.92 -8.23
N LYS A 235 8.62 9.93 -7.04
CA LYS A 235 9.53 10.99 -6.58
C LYS A 235 10.71 11.12 -7.53
N LYS A 236 11.02 12.36 -7.93
CA LYS A 236 12.15 12.71 -8.79
C LYS A 236 13.18 13.54 -8.04
N GLY A 237 14.44 13.41 -8.40
CA GLY A 237 15.50 14.25 -7.86
C GLY A 237 15.27 15.72 -8.22
N LYS A 238 15.59 16.61 -7.28
CA LYS A 238 15.59 18.06 -7.49
C LYS A 238 17.03 18.56 -7.62
N ALA A 239 17.20 19.71 -8.26
CA ALA A 239 18.49 20.39 -8.27
C ALA A 239 18.96 20.66 -6.84
N GLY A 240 20.23 20.35 -6.53
CA GLY A 240 20.80 20.52 -5.21
C GLY A 240 21.74 19.39 -4.82
N LYS A 241 22.22 19.45 -3.59
CA LYS A 241 23.12 18.42 -3.01
C LYS A 241 22.42 17.07 -2.95
N ALA A 242 23.18 16.00 -3.09
CA ALA A 242 22.70 14.65 -2.90
C ALA A 242 22.13 14.48 -1.48
N THR A 243 20.90 13.99 -1.40
CA THR A 243 20.21 13.68 -0.15
C THR A 243 19.96 12.18 -0.10
N VAL A 244 20.38 11.56 0.99
CA VAL A 244 20.07 10.15 1.29
C VAL A 244 18.95 10.12 2.31
N THR A 245 17.90 9.35 2.01
CA THR A 245 16.76 9.15 2.89
C THR A 245 16.67 7.67 3.23
N TYR A 246 16.55 7.36 4.51
CA TYR A 246 16.22 6.02 4.99
C TYR A 246 14.88 6.07 5.71
N SER A 247 13.97 5.18 5.34
CA SER A 247 12.70 4.96 6.02
C SER A 247 12.50 3.48 6.30
N ALA A 248 11.98 3.17 7.47
CA ALA A 248 11.70 1.80 7.86
C ALA A 248 10.49 1.75 8.79
N TYR A 249 9.80 0.62 8.79
CA TYR A 249 8.78 0.31 9.77
C TYR A 249 8.80 -1.17 10.14
N ILE A 250 8.28 -1.47 11.33
CA ILE A 250 8.01 -2.82 11.80
C ILE A 250 6.53 -2.84 12.20
N ALA A 251 5.84 -3.91 11.84
CA ALA A 251 4.45 -4.10 12.22
C ALA A 251 4.21 -5.53 12.72
N ALA A 252 3.16 -5.69 13.54
CA ALA A 252 2.68 -6.97 14.02
C ALA A 252 1.20 -7.09 13.68
N ASP A 253 0.84 -8.13 12.94
CA ASP A 253 -0.52 -8.44 12.53
C ASP A 253 -1.05 -9.64 13.31
N LYS A 254 -2.30 -9.57 13.73
CA LYS A 254 -2.99 -10.65 14.43
C LYS A 254 -4.42 -10.75 13.94
N VAL A 255 -4.94 -11.98 13.90
CA VAL A 255 -6.37 -12.20 13.61
C VAL A 255 -7.22 -11.48 14.66
N MET A 256 -8.09 -10.59 14.20
CA MET A 256 -8.92 -9.74 15.06
C MET A 256 -10.03 -10.54 15.75
N LYS A 257 -10.62 -11.50 15.04
CA LYS A 257 -11.71 -12.34 15.53
C LYS A 257 -11.73 -13.67 14.80
N ASN A 258 -11.80 -14.74 15.55
CA ASN A 258 -12.02 -16.09 15.04
C ASN A 258 -13.52 -16.40 14.95
N LEU A 259 -13.86 -17.43 14.18
CA LEU A 259 -15.20 -18.00 14.20
C LEU A 259 -15.42 -18.72 15.55
N ASP A 260 -16.62 -18.62 16.08
CA ASP A 260 -17.03 -19.29 17.31
C ASP A 260 -17.46 -20.72 16.94
N MET A 261 -16.49 -21.65 17.04
CA MET A 261 -16.67 -23.05 16.68
C MET A 261 -16.93 -23.90 17.92
N MET A 262 -17.63 -25.02 17.74
CA MET A 262 -17.84 -26.00 18.83
C MET A 262 -16.50 -26.58 19.27
N THR A 263 -16.24 -26.53 20.58
CA THR A 263 -15.10 -27.22 21.18
C THR A 263 -15.37 -28.73 21.25
N ALA A 264 -14.33 -29.54 21.53
CA ALA A 264 -14.50 -30.98 21.75
C ALA A 264 -15.45 -31.28 22.93
N ASP A 265 -15.41 -30.47 23.98
CA ASP A 265 -16.27 -30.62 25.13
C ASP A 265 -17.72 -30.28 24.82
N ASP A 266 -17.98 -29.25 24.01
CA ASP A 266 -19.31 -28.91 23.51
C ASP A 266 -19.87 -30.06 22.67
N LEU A 267 -19.06 -30.64 21.78
CA LEU A 267 -19.45 -31.74 20.91
C LEU A 267 -19.78 -33.02 21.74
N ARG A 268 -18.97 -33.34 22.74
CA ARG A 268 -19.23 -34.45 23.67
C ARG A 268 -20.50 -34.19 24.48
N ALA A 269 -20.71 -32.99 24.99
CA ALA A 269 -21.91 -32.61 25.72
C ALA A 269 -23.17 -32.71 24.84
N TYR A 270 -23.07 -32.20 23.59
CA TYR A 270 -24.15 -32.29 22.62
C TYR A 270 -24.52 -33.75 22.27
N ALA A 271 -23.52 -34.59 22.04
CA ALA A 271 -23.71 -36.01 21.77
C ALA A 271 -24.42 -36.73 22.93
N LYS A 272 -23.98 -36.46 24.16
CA LYS A 272 -24.60 -37.02 25.37
C LYS A 272 -26.05 -36.56 25.53
N ALA A 273 -26.34 -35.27 25.29
CA ALA A 273 -27.69 -34.71 25.43
C ALA A 273 -28.67 -35.28 24.38
N ASN A 274 -28.18 -35.66 23.21
CA ASN A 274 -28.97 -36.14 22.09
C ASN A 274 -28.89 -37.68 21.90
N ASN A 275 -28.26 -38.39 22.81
CA ASN A 275 -28.12 -39.86 22.82
C ASN A 275 -27.52 -40.45 21.52
N PHE A 276 -26.51 -39.79 20.93
CA PHE A 276 -25.76 -40.37 19.84
C PHE A 276 -24.31 -40.69 20.25
N THR A 277 -23.71 -41.67 19.59
CA THR A 277 -22.34 -42.08 19.84
C THR A 277 -21.42 -41.31 18.91
N ILE A 278 -20.37 -40.68 19.46
CA ILE A 278 -19.31 -40.10 18.66
C ILE A 278 -18.39 -41.24 18.23
N ASN A 279 -18.33 -41.48 16.92
CA ASN A 279 -17.31 -42.36 16.36
C ASN A 279 -16.02 -41.52 16.20
N ASN A 280 -14.85 -42.10 16.46
CA ASN A 280 -13.55 -41.41 16.31
C ASN A 280 -13.32 -40.24 17.29
N ASP A 281 -13.68 -40.39 18.58
CA ASP A 281 -13.21 -39.52 19.65
C ASP A 281 -11.83 -39.98 20.11
N PHE A 282 -10.79 -39.23 19.78
CA PHE A 282 -9.40 -39.50 20.14
C PHE A 282 -9.01 -38.88 21.50
N GLY A 283 -9.95 -38.36 22.26
CA GLY A 283 -9.72 -37.73 23.56
C GLY A 283 -9.11 -36.34 23.54
N ALA A 284 -8.87 -35.79 22.37
CA ALA A 284 -8.30 -34.44 22.20
C ALA A 284 -9.32 -33.31 22.39
N ASN A 285 -8.83 -32.09 22.55
CA ASN A 285 -9.58 -30.84 22.49
C ASN A 285 -8.72 -29.82 21.76
N THR A 286 -8.67 -29.95 20.43
CA THR A 286 -7.79 -29.17 19.57
C THR A 286 -8.51 -27.93 19.03
N ASP A 287 -7.97 -26.76 19.30
CA ASP A 287 -8.40 -25.49 18.70
C ASP A 287 -7.60 -25.30 17.41
N TRP A 288 -8.15 -25.76 16.29
CA TRP A 288 -7.48 -25.73 15.00
C TRP A 288 -7.21 -24.30 14.49
N GLN A 289 -8.09 -23.33 14.78
CA GLN A 289 -7.85 -21.94 14.42
C GLN A 289 -6.60 -21.40 15.11
N LYS A 290 -6.42 -21.73 16.41
CA LYS A 290 -5.23 -21.33 17.16
C LYS A 290 -3.97 -22.05 16.71
N GLU A 291 -4.07 -23.35 16.36
CA GLU A 291 -2.94 -24.15 15.90
C GLU A 291 -2.40 -23.66 14.56
N VAL A 292 -3.26 -23.22 13.65
CA VAL A 292 -2.90 -22.76 12.31
C VAL A 292 -2.41 -21.30 12.29
N GLN A 293 -2.90 -20.48 13.22
CA GLN A 293 -2.62 -19.05 13.25
C GLN A 293 -1.34 -18.70 14.03
N ARG A 294 -0.79 -17.54 13.71
CA ARG A 294 0.31 -16.91 14.47
C ARG A 294 0.14 -15.39 14.53
N THR A 295 0.86 -14.75 15.45
CA THR A 295 1.15 -13.32 15.35
C THR A 295 2.21 -13.17 14.26
N ALA A 296 1.89 -12.44 13.22
CA ALA A 296 2.73 -12.23 12.05
C ALA A 296 3.52 -10.93 12.17
N PHE A 297 4.75 -10.93 11.71
CA PHE A 297 5.59 -9.74 11.72
C PHE A 297 5.88 -9.30 10.30
N THR A 298 5.93 -7.99 10.11
CA THR A 298 6.34 -7.36 8.87
C THR A 298 7.43 -6.35 9.17
N HIS A 299 8.48 -6.33 8.38
CA HIS A 299 9.43 -5.22 8.36
C HIS A 299 9.68 -4.73 6.94
N ASN A 300 9.89 -3.44 6.81
CA ASN A 300 10.18 -2.78 5.54
C ASN A 300 11.30 -1.77 5.71
N HIS A 301 12.20 -1.74 4.75
CA HIS A 301 13.36 -0.86 4.72
C HIS A 301 13.47 -0.23 3.34
N ASN A 302 13.51 1.09 3.28
CA ASN A 302 13.71 1.84 2.04
C ASN A 302 14.88 2.80 2.18
N VAL A 303 15.83 2.69 1.26
CA VAL A 303 16.95 3.62 1.13
C VAL A 303 16.82 4.30 -0.21
N SER A 304 16.83 5.62 -0.23
CA SER A 304 16.83 6.39 -1.47
C SER A 304 17.90 7.47 -1.46
N ILE A 305 18.49 7.72 -2.62
CA ILE A 305 19.37 8.83 -2.87
C ILE A 305 18.80 9.67 -4.01
N SER A 306 18.74 10.96 -3.83
CA SER A 306 18.29 11.89 -4.86
C SER A 306 19.11 13.16 -4.85
N GLY A 307 19.28 13.78 -6.01
CA GLY A 307 20.06 15.00 -6.15
C GLY A 307 20.09 15.47 -7.59
N GLY A 308 20.92 16.47 -7.85
CA GLY A 308 21.10 16.95 -9.21
C GLY A 308 21.76 18.32 -9.28
N SER A 309 21.95 18.76 -10.51
CA SER A 309 22.33 20.12 -10.89
C SER A 309 21.15 20.81 -11.58
N ASP A 310 21.33 22.04 -12.05
CA ASP A 310 20.30 22.77 -12.80
C ASP A 310 19.87 22.02 -14.09
N ARG A 311 20.74 21.18 -14.64
CA ARG A 311 20.49 20.45 -15.89
C ARG A 311 20.22 18.97 -15.73
N THR A 312 20.75 18.35 -14.68
CA THR A 312 20.63 16.90 -14.49
C THR A 312 20.08 16.60 -13.11
N SER A 313 19.06 15.76 -13.03
CA SER A 313 18.53 15.23 -11.78
C SER A 313 18.53 13.71 -11.79
N TYR A 314 18.72 13.10 -10.62
CA TYR A 314 18.72 11.65 -10.46
C TYR A 314 18.03 11.25 -9.16
N THR A 315 17.48 10.04 -9.18
CA THR A 315 16.98 9.34 -7.99
C THR A 315 17.29 7.87 -8.15
N ALA A 316 17.76 7.23 -7.07
CA ALA A 316 17.84 5.80 -7.00
C ALA A 316 17.30 5.35 -5.64
N SER A 317 16.61 4.21 -5.61
CA SER A 317 16.08 3.62 -4.38
C SER A 317 16.19 2.10 -4.38
N ILE A 318 16.30 1.55 -3.18
CA ILE A 318 16.19 0.11 -2.91
C ILE A 318 15.21 -0.04 -1.75
N ASN A 319 14.18 -0.85 -1.96
CA ASN A 319 13.20 -1.22 -0.96
C ASN A 319 13.26 -2.72 -0.73
N TYR A 320 13.34 -3.14 0.53
CA TYR A 320 13.22 -4.52 0.95
C TYR A 320 12.09 -4.64 1.96
N MET A 321 11.19 -5.58 1.74
CA MET A 321 10.08 -5.90 2.63
C MET A 321 10.04 -7.41 2.86
N GLU A 322 9.91 -7.80 4.13
CA GLU A 322 9.56 -9.16 4.52
C GLU A 322 8.26 -9.10 5.33
N LYS A 323 7.30 -9.92 4.93
CA LYS A 323 5.98 -9.98 5.54
C LYS A 323 5.59 -11.41 5.83
N GLN A 324 5.36 -11.72 7.09
CA GLN A 324 4.71 -12.97 7.50
C GLN A 324 3.20 -12.83 7.38
N GLY A 325 2.52 -13.91 6.99
CA GLY A 325 1.07 -14.01 7.08
C GLY A 325 0.61 -14.52 8.43
N VAL A 326 -0.62 -14.21 8.81
CA VAL A 326 -1.24 -14.67 10.07
C VAL A 326 -1.54 -16.17 10.08
N ILE A 327 -1.56 -16.82 8.93
CA ILE A 327 -1.60 -18.29 8.78
C ILE A 327 -0.15 -18.78 8.68
N LYS A 328 0.20 -19.82 9.44
CA LYS A 328 1.51 -20.49 9.34
C LYS A 328 1.73 -20.98 7.90
N GLY A 329 2.96 -20.98 7.43
CA GLY A 329 3.29 -21.37 6.04
C GLY A 329 3.07 -20.29 4.99
N THR A 330 2.53 -19.12 5.37
CA THR A 330 2.38 -17.99 4.45
C THR A 330 3.37 -16.88 4.78
N ASP A 331 4.19 -16.50 3.82
CA ASP A 331 5.13 -15.37 3.95
C ASP A 331 5.48 -14.81 2.57
N MET A 332 5.99 -13.59 2.55
CA MET A 332 6.42 -12.91 1.34
C MET A 332 7.67 -12.09 1.63
N ASP A 333 8.67 -12.18 0.79
CA ASP A 333 9.75 -11.22 0.72
C ASP A 333 9.82 -10.55 -0.65
N ARG A 334 10.13 -9.26 -0.66
CA ARG A 334 10.20 -8.47 -1.87
C ARG A 334 11.35 -7.49 -1.85
N LEU A 335 12.14 -7.50 -2.92
CA LEU A 335 13.17 -6.51 -3.20
C LEU A 335 12.77 -5.70 -4.44
N ILE A 336 12.72 -4.37 -4.30
CA ILE A 336 12.49 -3.45 -5.42
C ILE A 336 13.71 -2.53 -5.54
N GLY A 337 14.24 -2.41 -6.76
CA GLY A 337 15.28 -1.45 -7.10
C GLY A 337 14.77 -0.50 -8.18
N ARG A 338 15.07 0.79 -8.03
CA ARG A 338 14.72 1.83 -8.99
C ARG A 338 15.88 2.76 -9.24
N ALA A 339 16.06 3.18 -10.50
CA ALA A 339 16.99 4.24 -10.87
C ALA A 339 16.35 5.14 -11.93
N PHE A 340 16.40 6.43 -11.70
CA PHE A 340 15.91 7.46 -12.62
C PHE A 340 16.97 8.52 -12.82
N VAL A 341 17.18 8.93 -14.06
CA VAL A 341 18.00 10.07 -14.44
C VAL A 341 17.29 10.89 -15.51
N GLN A 342 17.37 12.20 -15.38
CA GLN A 342 16.89 13.14 -16.37
C GLN A 342 17.94 14.21 -16.62
N THR A 343 18.19 14.56 -17.87
CA THR A 343 19.12 15.63 -18.22
C THR A 343 18.51 16.55 -19.28
N ARG A 344 18.91 17.82 -19.24
CA ARG A 344 18.56 18.86 -20.21
C ARG A 344 19.77 19.16 -21.09
N ALA A 345 19.55 19.23 -22.38
CA ALA A 345 20.56 19.51 -23.39
C ALA A 345 20.05 20.53 -24.43
N LEU A 346 20.90 20.95 -25.34
CA LEU A 346 20.58 21.89 -26.43
C LEU A 346 19.94 23.18 -25.90
N ASN A 347 20.55 23.81 -24.90
CA ASN A 347 20.03 25.04 -24.26
C ASN A 347 18.61 24.80 -23.69
N ASP A 348 18.43 23.72 -22.96
CA ASP A 348 17.20 23.26 -22.30
C ASP A 348 16.05 22.84 -23.24
N ARG A 349 16.28 22.85 -24.56
CA ARG A 349 15.29 22.45 -25.58
C ARG A 349 15.10 20.92 -25.66
N LEU A 350 16.09 20.12 -25.23
CA LEU A 350 16.03 18.67 -25.25
C LEU A 350 16.05 18.14 -23.81
N ILE A 351 15.04 17.39 -23.42
CA ILE A 351 14.98 16.65 -22.17
C ILE A 351 15.12 15.17 -22.49
N LEU A 352 16.12 14.54 -21.93
CA LEU A 352 16.31 13.09 -22.00
C LEU A 352 16.11 12.50 -20.61
N SER A 353 15.36 11.42 -20.51
CA SER A 353 15.23 10.68 -19.24
C SER A 353 15.27 9.17 -19.45
N MET A 354 15.85 8.49 -18.46
CA MET A 354 15.86 7.04 -18.36
C MET A 354 15.32 6.61 -17.01
N ASN A 355 14.52 5.57 -17.00
CA ASN A 355 14.01 4.93 -15.80
C ASN A 355 14.26 3.42 -15.90
N LEU A 356 14.79 2.83 -14.83
CA LEU A 356 14.97 1.40 -14.66
C LEU A 356 14.31 0.99 -13.35
N ASN A 357 13.37 0.05 -13.42
CA ASN A 357 12.74 -0.56 -12.26
C ASN A 357 12.93 -2.07 -12.34
N ALA A 358 13.22 -2.70 -11.22
CA ALA A 358 13.30 -4.14 -11.10
C ALA A 358 12.72 -4.59 -9.76
N SER A 359 12.05 -5.73 -9.74
CA SER A 359 11.58 -6.35 -8.50
C SER A 359 11.74 -7.87 -8.55
N ILE A 360 11.98 -8.42 -7.37
CA ILE A 360 11.94 -9.86 -7.12
C ILE A 360 11.01 -10.02 -5.91
N THR A 361 9.95 -10.81 -6.08
CA THR A 361 9.01 -11.18 -5.02
C THR A 361 9.02 -12.69 -4.89
N ASN A 362 9.29 -13.20 -3.70
CA ASN A 362 9.09 -14.58 -3.31
C ASN A 362 7.84 -14.64 -2.42
N ASN A 363 6.97 -15.58 -2.64
CA ASN A 363 5.74 -15.76 -1.88
C ASN A 363 5.54 -17.25 -1.58
N ASN A 364 5.52 -17.61 -0.30
CA ASN A 364 5.08 -18.91 0.16
C ASN A 364 3.60 -18.80 0.52
N SER A 365 2.80 -19.69 -0.02
CA SER A 365 1.37 -19.75 0.23
C SER A 365 0.96 -21.13 0.72
N VAL A 366 -0.27 -21.25 1.17
CA VAL A 366 -0.89 -22.52 1.51
C VAL A 366 -2.03 -22.80 0.54
N GLU A 367 -2.49 -24.06 0.48
CA GLU A 367 -3.64 -24.40 -0.35
C GLU A 367 -4.87 -23.54 0.01
N THR A 368 -5.36 -22.81 -0.98
CA THR A 368 -6.52 -21.91 -0.87
C THR A 368 -7.68 -22.34 -1.77
N GLY A 369 -7.54 -23.50 -2.43
CA GLY A 369 -8.48 -24.01 -3.42
C GLY A 369 -9.90 -24.18 -2.87
N GLY A 370 -10.89 -24.18 -3.77
CA GLY A 370 -12.28 -24.47 -3.46
C GLY A 370 -12.51 -25.95 -3.12
N ASP A 371 -13.77 -26.28 -2.81
CA ASP A 371 -14.23 -27.66 -2.55
C ASP A 371 -13.69 -28.32 -1.26
N ASN A 372 -13.57 -27.54 -0.16
CA ASN A 372 -13.15 -27.97 1.18
C ASN A 372 -11.69 -28.46 1.28
N ASN A 373 -10.86 -28.13 0.31
CA ASN A 373 -9.44 -28.52 0.27
C ASN A 373 -8.50 -27.38 0.72
N SER A 374 -9.02 -26.27 1.22
CA SER A 374 -8.18 -25.18 1.70
C SER A 374 -7.81 -25.31 3.17
N VAL A 375 -6.64 -24.79 3.55
CA VAL A 375 -6.24 -24.67 4.96
C VAL A 375 -7.26 -23.84 5.76
N TYR A 376 -7.86 -22.82 5.11
CA TYR A 376 -8.88 -21.97 5.73
C TYR A 376 -10.18 -22.71 6.03
N ASP A 377 -10.58 -23.63 5.18
CA ASP A 377 -11.72 -24.50 5.43
C ASP A 377 -11.38 -25.55 6.46
N ALA A 378 -10.24 -26.22 6.30
CA ALA A 378 -9.78 -27.28 7.19
C ALA A 378 -9.67 -26.81 8.66
N MET A 379 -9.13 -25.62 8.93
CA MET A 379 -9.03 -25.09 10.30
C MET A 379 -10.39 -24.84 10.96
N ASN A 380 -11.47 -24.75 10.18
CA ASN A 380 -12.84 -24.56 10.70
C ASN A 380 -13.65 -25.86 10.75
N TYR A 381 -13.38 -26.81 9.83
CA TYR A 381 -14.19 -28.02 9.71
C TYR A 381 -13.54 -29.28 10.30
N TYR A 382 -12.20 -29.25 10.50
CA TYR A 382 -11.54 -30.42 11.06
C TYR A 382 -11.96 -30.64 12.50
N SER A 383 -12.15 -31.92 12.87
CA SER A 383 -12.75 -32.30 14.17
C SER A 383 -11.87 -31.87 15.36
N PRO A 384 -12.41 -31.15 16.36
CA PRO A 384 -11.67 -30.82 17.58
C PRO A 384 -11.36 -32.02 18.48
N LEU A 385 -11.97 -33.18 18.20
CA LEU A 385 -11.74 -34.44 18.92
C LEU A 385 -10.44 -35.13 18.53
N VAL A 386 -9.76 -34.63 17.49
CA VAL A 386 -8.57 -35.25 16.91
C VAL A 386 -7.33 -34.45 17.34
N PRO A 387 -6.26 -35.09 17.82
CA PRO A 387 -5.00 -34.41 18.12
C PRO A 387 -4.27 -34.06 16.82
N VAL A 388 -3.31 -33.12 16.89
CA VAL A 388 -2.49 -32.72 15.73
C VAL A 388 -1.67 -33.89 15.17
N ARG A 389 -1.09 -34.67 16.07
CA ARG A 389 -0.32 -35.89 15.75
C ARG A 389 -0.77 -37.05 16.61
N ASP A 390 -0.61 -38.26 16.08
CA ASP A 390 -0.87 -39.52 16.81
C ASP A 390 0.28 -39.84 17.81
N GLU A 391 0.14 -40.92 18.56
CA GLU A 391 1.13 -41.38 19.53
C GLU A 391 2.49 -41.74 18.88
N ASN A 392 2.50 -42.04 17.59
CA ASN A 392 3.71 -42.37 16.83
C ASN A 392 4.34 -41.13 16.17
N GLY A 393 3.73 -39.93 16.32
CA GLY A 393 4.19 -38.68 15.74
C GLY A 393 3.73 -38.42 14.30
N ASN A 394 2.88 -39.27 13.72
CA ASN A 394 2.32 -39.06 12.39
C ASN A 394 1.19 -38.04 12.43
N TRP A 395 0.94 -37.38 11.31
CA TRP A 395 -0.24 -36.54 11.16
C TRP A 395 -1.51 -37.35 11.35
N THR A 396 -2.40 -36.90 12.25
CA THR A 396 -3.68 -37.58 12.40
C THR A 396 -4.53 -37.38 11.15
N ASN A 397 -5.18 -38.47 10.73
CA ASN A 397 -6.14 -38.48 9.64
C ASN A 397 -7.52 -38.82 10.17
N TYR A 398 -8.54 -38.01 9.94
CA TYR A 398 -9.90 -38.25 10.31
C TYR A 398 -10.57 -39.17 9.29
N VAL A 399 -10.51 -40.48 9.57
CA VAL A 399 -11.05 -41.49 8.67
C VAL A 399 -12.57 -41.40 8.62
N GLY A 400 -13.15 -41.30 7.44
CA GLY A 400 -14.59 -41.41 7.19
C GLY A 400 -15.30 -40.16 6.66
N VAL A 401 -14.57 -39.04 6.51
CA VAL A 401 -15.09 -37.86 5.85
C VAL A 401 -14.16 -37.58 4.65
N SER A 402 -14.69 -37.68 3.44
CA SER A 402 -13.97 -37.34 2.23
C SER A 402 -13.52 -35.88 2.27
N GLN A 403 -12.27 -35.61 1.92
CA GLN A 403 -11.71 -34.26 1.77
C GLN A 403 -11.64 -33.45 3.07
N ASN A 404 -11.42 -34.09 4.22
CA ASN A 404 -11.18 -33.39 5.46
C ASN A 404 -9.75 -33.69 5.95
N TYR A 405 -8.82 -32.84 5.59
CA TYR A 405 -7.39 -33.01 5.86
C TYR A 405 -6.97 -32.24 7.10
N ASN A 406 -5.96 -32.77 7.81
CA ASN A 406 -5.35 -32.08 8.93
C ASN A 406 -4.70 -30.77 8.44
N PRO A 407 -5.16 -29.59 8.89
CA PRO A 407 -4.68 -28.33 8.35
C PRO A 407 -3.19 -28.08 8.59
N LEU A 408 -2.61 -28.65 9.65
CA LEU A 408 -1.16 -28.55 9.89
C LEU A 408 -0.37 -29.53 9.01
N SER A 409 -0.93 -30.68 8.63
CA SER A 409 -0.35 -31.52 7.59
C SER A 409 -0.29 -30.77 6.26
N MET A 410 -1.40 -30.14 5.84
CA MET A 410 -1.43 -29.35 4.62
C MET A 410 -0.37 -28.24 4.59
N ILE A 411 -0.14 -27.56 5.72
CA ILE A 411 0.86 -26.48 5.80
C ILE A 411 2.31 -27.02 5.70
N ASN A 412 2.57 -28.21 6.22
CA ASN A 412 3.94 -28.71 6.34
C ASN A 412 4.33 -29.68 5.22
N GLU A 413 3.35 -30.38 4.64
CA GLU A 413 3.60 -31.40 3.62
C GLU A 413 3.24 -30.95 2.20
N ASP A 414 2.46 -29.84 2.09
CA ASP A 414 2.01 -29.30 0.80
C ASP A 414 2.54 -27.88 0.65
N LEU A 415 3.69 -27.74 -0.01
CA LEU A 415 4.44 -26.50 -0.13
C LEU A 415 4.16 -25.80 -1.44
N TYR A 416 3.79 -24.54 -1.38
CA TYR A 416 3.53 -23.68 -2.56
C TYR A 416 4.46 -22.48 -2.55
N HIS A 417 5.36 -22.43 -3.50
CA HIS A 417 6.32 -21.33 -3.65
C HIS A 417 6.14 -20.65 -5.01
N HIS A 418 5.96 -19.33 -4.96
CA HIS A 418 5.83 -18.50 -6.16
C HIS A 418 6.95 -17.45 -6.18
N GLN A 419 7.67 -17.36 -7.27
CA GLN A 419 8.63 -16.29 -7.48
C GLN A 419 8.24 -15.45 -8.69
N THR A 420 8.16 -14.14 -8.52
CA THR A 420 7.92 -13.20 -9.62
C THR A 420 9.12 -12.27 -9.77
N LYS A 421 9.71 -12.22 -10.95
CA LYS A 421 10.77 -11.28 -11.32
C LYS A 421 10.23 -10.34 -12.36
N LYS A 422 10.28 -9.04 -12.10
CA LYS A 422 9.82 -8.00 -13.04
C LYS A 422 10.96 -7.02 -13.28
N MET A 423 11.11 -6.62 -14.53
CA MET A 423 12.07 -5.59 -14.95
C MET A 423 11.42 -4.68 -15.97
N GLN A 424 11.65 -3.38 -15.84
CA GLN A 424 11.22 -2.38 -16.80
C GLN A 424 12.34 -1.38 -17.05
N GLY A 425 12.66 -1.18 -18.32
CA GLY A 425 13.52 -0.09 -18.78
C GLY A 425 12.74 0.87 -19.66
N THR A 426 12.86 2.18 -19.44
CA THR A 426 12.20 3.20 -20.25
C THR A 426 13.17 4.33 -20.56
N ALA A 427 13.21 4.75 -21.83
CA ALA A 427 13.91 5.92 -22.28
C ALA A 427 12.91 6.90 -22.92
N LYS A 428 13.00 8.18 -22.56
CA LYS A 428 12.16 9.26 -23.08
C LYS A 428 13.00 10.40 -23.59
N ALA A 429 12.55 11.01 -24.69
CA ALA A 429 13.09 12.23 -25.26
C ALA A 429 11.94 13.23 -25.49
N SER A 430 12.14 14.48 -25.07
CA SER A 430 11.23 15.60 -25.36
C SER A 430 12.05 16.74 -25.96
N LEU A 431 11.70 17.18 -27.15
CA LEU A 431 12.42 18.21 -27.89
C LEU A 431 11.49 19.36 -28.27
N ASP A 432 11.77 20.56 -27.76
CA ASP A 432 11.12 21.80 -28.20
C ASP A 432 11.68 22.20 -29.55
N ILE A 433 10.90 21.97 -30.63
CA ILE A 433 11.32 22.24 -32.01
C ILE A 433 11.29 23.74 -32.27
N ILE A 434 10.16 24.38 -32.00
CA ILE A 434 9.92 25.83 -32.02
C ILE A 434 9.00 26.19 -30.86
N ASP A 435 8.80 27.48 -30.62
CA ASP A 435 7.89 27.99 -29.60
C ASP A 435 6.47 27.39 -29.77
N GLY A 436 6.00 26.68 -28.74
CA GLY A 436 4.71 26.00 -28.71
C GLY A 436 4.70 24.63 -29.38
N LEU A 437 5.73 24.18 -30.11
CA LEU A 437 5.79 22.88 -30.76
C LEU A 437 6.84 21.97 -30.11
N GLN A 438 6.39 20.89 -29.48
CA GLN A 438 7.24 19.89 -28.83
C GLN A 438 7.06 18.52 -29.47
N TRP A 439 8.16 17.84 -29.76
CA TRP A 439 8.20 16.43 -30.10
C TRP A 439 8.57 15.59 -28.89
N ASN A 440 7.87 14.46 -28.72
CA ASN A 440 8.10 13.51 -27.65
C ASN A 440 8.24 12.11 -28.21
N ALA A 441 9.14 11.31 -27.62
CA ALA A 441 9.28 9.88 -27.90
C ALA A 441 9.53 9.10 -26.62
N THR A 442 8.94 7.91 -26.54
CA THR A 442 9.10 6.96 -25.43
C THR A 442 9.37 5.58 -25.98
N LEU A 443 10.40 4.94 -25.46
CA LEU A 443 10.71 3.53 -25.65
C LEU A 443 10.63 2.83 -24.30
N SER A 444 9.85 1.74 -24.19
CA SER A 444 9.77 0.93 -22.98
C SER A 444 9.88 -0.55 -23.28
N TYR A 445 10.65 -1.24 -22.47
CA TYR A 445 10.77 -2.69 -22.46
C TYR A 445 10.44 -3.21 -21.08
N GLN A 446 9.56 -4.22 -21.02
CA GLN A 446 9.15 -4.86 -19.77
C GLN A 446 9.31 -6.37 -19.93
N ASN A 447 9.83 -7.00 -18.90
CA ASN A 447 9.97 -8.45 -18.78
C ASN A 447 9.43 -8.86 -17.41
N GLU A 448 8.53 -9.83 -17.41
CA GLU A 448 8.01 -10.47 -16.21
C GLU A 448 8.23 -11.97 -16.33
N GLN A 449 8.88 -12.55 -15.33
CA GLN A 449 9.08 -13.99 -15.20
C GLN A 449 8.33 -14.45 -13.96
N PHE A 450 7.54 -15.48 -14.13
CA PHE A 450 6.79 -16.12 -13.06
C PHE A 450 7.23 -17.57 -12.94
N LEU A 451 7.60 -17.98 -11.74
CA LEU A 451 7.90 -19.35 -11.34
C LEU A 451 6.87 -19.80 -10.33
N TRP A 452 6.27 -20.93 -10.57
CA TRP A 452 5.38 -21.62 -9.66
C TRP A 452 5.98 -22.98 -9.33
N ASP A 453 6.28 -23.19 -8.06
CA ASP A 453 6.71 -24.46 -7.52
C ASP A 453 5.65 -24.96 -6.54
N GLU A 454 5.27 -26.20 -6.69
CA GLU A 454 4.36 -26.94 -5.84
C GLU A 454 5.03 -28.27 -5.49
N TYR A 455 5.14 -28.55 -4.20
CA TYR A 455 5.78 -29.75 -3.72
C TYR A 455 4.92 -30.39 -2.64
N HIS A 456 4.54 -31.62 -2.87
CA HIS A 456 3.82 -32.48 -1.95
C HIS A 456 4.73 -33.61 -1.53
N THR A 457 4.99 -33.73 -0.24
CA THR A 457 5.83 -34.80 0.30
C THR A 457 5.13 -36.16 0.21
N SER A 458 5.86 -37.24 0.50
CA SER A 458 5.29 -38.59 0.64
C SER A 458 4.29 -38.72 1.82
N GLN A 459 4.28 -37.72 2.72
CA GLN A 459 3.39 -37.67 3.89
C GLN A 459 2.13 -36.80 3.64
N SER A 460 1.99 -36.23 2.43
CA SER A 460 0.81 -35.45 2.08
C SER A 460 -0.46 -36.29 2.19
N GLN A 461 -1.46 -35.72 2.82
CA GLN A 461 -2.78 -36.36 2.97
C GLN A 461 -3.72 -36.08 1.79
N MET A 462 -3.31 -35.24 0.84
CA MET A 462 -4.13 -34.85 -0.31
C MET A 462 -4.38 -36.04 -1.24
N THR A 463 -5.66 -36.33 -1.52
CA THR A 463 -6.05 -37.52 -2.33
C THR A 463 -5.59 -37.48 -3.78
N TYR A 464 -5.25 -36.30 -4.31
CA TYR A 464 -4.75 -36.17 -5.68
C TYR A 464 -3.23 -36.35 -5.79
N VAL A 465 -2.53 -36.35 -4.66
CA VAL A 465 -1.08 -36.61 -4.64
C VAL A 465 -0.84 -38.10 -4.86
N LYS A 466 0.08 -38.39 -5.77
CA LYS A 466 0.49 -39.78 -6.09
C LYS A 466 1.37 -40.34 -4.98
N ASP A 467 1.47 -41.68 -4.93
CA ASP A 467 2.33 -42.39 -3.99
C ASP A 467 3.76 -41.80 -3.99
N ASN A 468 4.35 -41.69 -2.82
CA ASN A 468 5.68 -41.12 -2.55
C ASN A 468 5.90 -39.67 -3.04
N GLY A 469 4.83 -38.88 -3.10
CA GLY A 469 4.93 -37.44 -3.33
C GLY A 469 4.85 -36.99 -4.79
N GLN A 470 4.75 -35.68 -4.97
CA GLN A 470 4.60 -35.03 -6.25
C GLN A 470 5.27 -33.64 -6.23
N ALA A 471 6.00 -33.31 -7.29
CA ALA A 471 6.48 -31.94 -7.52
C ALA A 471 5.98 -31.41 -8.85
N HIS A 472 5.52 -30.16 -8.84
CA HIS A 472 5.16 -29.45 -10.06
C HIS A 472 5.93 -28.13 -10.11
N ARG A 473 6.63 -27.89 -11.23
CA ARG A 473 7.29 -26.62 -11.52
C ARG A 473 6.77 -26.06 -12.83
N ARG A 474 6.31 -24.83 -12.81
CA ARG A 474 5.90 -24.09 -13.99
C ARG A 474 6.62 -22.75 -14.04
N THR A 475 7.16 -22.41 -15.20
CA THR A 475 7.71 -21.07 -15.46
C THR A 475 6.99 -20.44 -16.64
N THR A 476 6.71 -19.15 -16.55
CA THR A 476 6.17 -18.36 -17.66
C THR A 476 6.92 -17.05 -17.77
N GLN A 477 6.96 -16.49 -18.97
CA GLN A 477 7.56 -15.20 -19.26
C GLN A 477 6.59 -14.35 -20.07
N ASP A 478 6.38 -13.13 -19.62
CA ASP A 478 5.65 -12.10 -20.33
C ASP A 478 6.62 -11.00 -20.79
N LEU A 479 6.56 -10.65 -22.04
CA LEU A 479 7.36 -9.58 -22.65
C LEU A 479 6.45 -8.52 -23.20
N LYS A 480 6.78 -7.25 -22.92
CA LYS A 480 6.07 -6.11 -23.46
C LYS A 480 7.04 -5.06 -23.98
N LYS A 481 6.83 -4.62 -25.21
CA LYS A 481 7.58 -3.55 -25.86
C LYS A 481 6.61 -2.45 -26.23
N VAL A 482 6.97 -1.22 -25.93
CA VAL A 482 6.16 -0.04 -26.23
C VAL A 482 7.02 1.00 -26.92
N PHE A 483 6.54 1.52 -28.03
CA PHE A 483 7.07 2.72 -28.67
C PHE A 483 5.95 3.73 -28.86
N GLU A 484 6.15 4.95 -28.36
CA GLU A 484 5.22 6.04 -28.50
C GLU A 484 5.96 7.26 -29.02
N THR A 485 5.36 7.99 -29.94
CA THR A 485 5.86 9.29 -30.37
C THR A 485 4.71 10.21 -30.68
N TYR A 486 4.85 11.49 -30.29
CA TYR A 486 3.80 12.48 -30.53
C TYR A 486 4.36 13.90 -30.62
N LEU A 487 3.63 14.73 -31.34
CA LEU A 487 3.83 16.16 -31.45
C LEU A 487 2.73 16.89 -30.68
N ASN A 488 3.11 17.79 -29.81
CA ASN A 488 2.20 18.70 -29.14
C ASN A 488 2.44 20.11 -29.68
N TYR A 489 1.39 20.79 -30.08
CA TYR A 489 1.41 22.21 -30.39
C TYR A 489 0.46 22.94 -29.46
N ASP A 490 1.01 23.74 -28.56
CA ASP A 490 0.27 24.55 -27.59
C ASP A 490 0.65 26.00 -27.73
N LYS A 491 -0.29 26.85 -28.16
CA LYS A 491 -0.04 28.27 -28.34
C LYS A 491 -1.24 29.12 -27.95
N THR A 492 -0.95 30.22 -27.24
CA THR A 492 -1.94 31.23 -26.92
C THR A 492 -1.76 32.40 -27.87
N PHE A 493 -2.82 32.75 -28.61
CA PHE A 493 -2.86 33.87 -29.54
C PHE A 493 -3.58 35.03 -28.88
N ASN A 494 -2.98 36.22 -28.99
CA ASN A 494 -3.52 37.49 -28.47
C ASN A 494 -3.96 37.40 -26.99
N GLU A 495 -3.29 36.57 -26.19
CA GLU A 495 -3.58 36.34 -24.76
C GLU A 495 -4.99 35.82 -24.44
N VAL A 496 -5.81 35.54 -25.45
CA VAL A 496 -7.22 35.17 -25.32
C VAL A 496 -7.53 33.79 -25.90
N HIS A 497 -6.94 33.43 -27.04
CA HIS A 497 -7.26 32.20 -27.75
C HIS A 497 -6.17 31.17 -27.53
N LYS A 498 -6.48 30.08 -26.78
CA LYS A 498 -5.57 28.96 -26.55
C LYS A 498 -5.89 27.84 -27.53
N LEU A 499 -4.91 27.46 -28.34
CA LEU A 499 -4.99 26.32 -29.26
C LEU A 499 -4.03 25.23 -28.83
N GLY A 500 -4.57 24.05 -28.58
CA GLY A 500 -3.81 22.83 -28.30
C GLY A 500 -4.13 21.76 -29.36
N ILE A 501 -3.11 21.24 -30.02
CA ILE A 501 -3.22 20.14 -31.00
C ILE A 501 -2.19 19.07 -30.65
N MET A 502 -2.63 17.82 -30.62
CA MET A 502 -1.76 16.66 -30.45
C MET A 502 -1.94 15.70 -31.61
N LEU A 503 -0.81 15.23 -32.16
CA LEU A 503 -0.76 14.16 -33.13
C LEU A 503 0.25 13.13 -32.67
N GLY A 504 -0.18 11.86 -32.53
CA GLY A 504 0.67 10.81 -32.00
C GLY A 504 0.52 9.49 -32.71
N TYR A 505 1.53 8.63 -32.50
CA TYR A 505 1.56 7.25 -32.92
C TYR A 505 2.04 6.40 -31.74
N SER A 506 1.38 5.27 -31.48
CA SER A 506 1.81 4.27 -30.52
C SER A 506 1.85 2.89 -31.14
N TRP A 507 2.84 2.12 -30.74
CA TRP A 507 2.98 0.71 -31.08
C TRP A 507 3.27 -0.08 -29.81
N GLU A 508 2.59 -1.20 -29.66
CA GLU A 508 2.76 -2.10 -28.52
C GLU A 508 2.76 -3.54 -29.01
N GLU A 509 3.72 -4.32 -28.54
CA GLU A 509 3.81 -5.76 -28.73
C GLU A 509 3.86 -6.43 -27.36
N THR A 510 2.99 -7.41 -27.15
CA THR A 510 2.96 -8.19 -25.90
C THR A 510 2.97 -9.67 -26.24
N THR A 511 3.96 -10.40 -25.71
CA THR A 511 3.99 -11.86 -25.68
C THR A 511 3.63 -12.30 -24.28
N LYS A 512 2.58 -13.11 -24.13
CA LYS A 512 2.09 -13.58 -22.83
C LYS A 512 2.27 -15.08 -22.66
N ALA A 513 2.59 -15.48 -21.42
CA ALA A 513 2.63 -16.87 -20.96
C ALA A 513 3.50 -17.80 -21.82
N ASP A 514 4.61 -17.26 -22.34
CA ASP A 514 5.63 -18.10 -22.98
C ASP A 514 6.41 -18.88 -21.90
N GLY A 515 6.20 -20.20 -21.85
CA GLY A 515 6.80 -21.00 -20.78
C GLY A 515 6.46 -22.48 -20.87
N TYR A 516 6.91 -23.18 -19.84
CA TYR A 516 6.71 -24.64 -19.73
C TYR A 516 6.45 -25.05 -18.28
N GLY A 517 5.88 -26.27 -18.10
CA GLY A 517 5.73 -26.92 -16.81
C GLY A 517 6.27 -28.34 -16.84
N LEU A 518 6.73 -28.81 -15.69
CA LEU A 518 7.17 -30.17 -15.43
C LEU A 518 6.47 -30.68 -14.18
N THR A 519 5.99 -31.93 -14.23
CA THR A 519 5.48 -32.62 -13.05
C THR A 519 6.27 -33.92 -12.88
N VAL A 520 6.69 -34.19 -11.66
CA VAL A 520 7.42 -35.40 -11.27
C VAL A 520 6.65 -36.06 -10.13
N TYR A 521 6.62 -37.37 -10.14
CA TYR A 521 5.92 -38.19 -9.15
C TYR A 521 6.86 -39.24 -8.60
N ASP A 522 6.48 -39.84 -7.47
CA ASP A 522 7.08 -41.05 -6.91
C ASP A 522 8.56 -40.87 -6.55
N PHE A 523 8.80 -40.01 -5.54
CA PHE A 523 10.16 -39.70 -5.09
C PHE A 523 10.78 -40.85 -4.32
N TYR A 524 12.11 -40.97 -4.39
CA TYR A 524 12.87 -41.90 -3.60
C TYR A 524 12.92 -41.48 -2.11
N ASN A 525 12.97 -40.21 -1.86
CA ASN A 525 12.90 -39.55 -0.54
C ASN A 525 12.37 -38.13 -0.71
N ASP A 526 12.05 -37.48 0.40
CA ASP A 526 11.55 -36.09 0.46
C ASP A 526 12.68 -35.06 0.66
N ASP A 527 13.98 -35.44 0.54
CA ASP A 527 15.16 -34.56 0.72
C ASP A 527 15.48 -33.74 -0.55
#